data_48c193cc20cac4d4525ced74f002918e
#
_entry.id   48c193cc20cac4d4525ced74f002918e
#
_cell.length_a   1.000
_cell.length_b   1.000
_cell.length_c   1.000
_cell.angle_alpha   90.00
_cell.angle_beta   90.00
_cell.angle_gamma   90.00
#
_symmetry.space_group_name_H-M   'P 1'
#
loop_
_entity.id
_entity.type
_entity.pdbx_description
1 polymer ?
#
loop_
_entity_poly.entity_id
_entity_poly.type
_entity_poly.pdbx_seq_one_letter_code
_entity_poly.pdbx_strand_id
1 'polypeptide(L)'
;MPEMLIDYYKAIEASSVKMLEAAQHKDWDGVVRYETACAVLIEQLRTKANKMELLPEHRREKTRIMQRILRNDAQIRTLAEPWLAQFEHMFQGQPQLIH
;
A
#
# COMPACT_ATOMS: atom_id res chain seq x y z
N MET A 1 18.42 -3.43 -8.57
CA MET A 1 17.41 -4.48 -8.74
C MET A 1 17.42 -5.39 -7.54
N PRO A 2 16.24 -5.71 -6.99
CA PRO A 2 16.18 -6.69 -5.91
C PRO A 2 16.57 -8.06 -6.41
N GLU A 3 17.43 -8.73 -5.64
CA GLU A 3 17.90 -10.06 -6.00
C GLU A 3 17.21 -11.16 -5.22
N MET A 4 16.56 -10.82 -4.10
CA MET A 4 15.90 -11.78 -3.23
C MET A 4 14.44 -11.37 -3.03
N LEU A 5 13.57 -12.34 -2.76
CA LEU A 5 12.15 -12.03 -2.54
C LEU A 5 11.96 -11.05 -1.40
N ILE A 6 12.74 -11.17 -0.32
CA ILE A 6 12.61 -10.28 0.81
C ILE A 6 12.85 -8.82 0.43
N ASP A 7 13.66 -8.58 -0.60
CA ASP A 7 13.95 -7.22 -1.05
C ASP A 7 12.71 -6.55 -1.64
N TYR A 8 11.83 -7.32 -2.29
CA TYR A 8 10.55 -6.81 -2.78
C TYR A 8 9.65 -6.40 -1.62
N TYR A 9 9.61 -7.22 -0.57
CA TYR A 9 8.83 -6.89 0.63
C TYR A 9 9.36 -5.61 1.27
N LYS A 10 10.67 -5.46 1.34
CA LYS A 10 11.28 -4.25 1.90
C LYS A 10 10.95 -3.01 1.07
N ALA A 11 10.94 -3.15 -0.25
CA ALA A 11 10.62 -2.04 -1.15
C ALA A 11 9.15 -1.64 -1.00
N ILE A 12 8.25 -2.62 -0.87
CA ILE A 12 6.84 -2.36 -0.65
C ILE A 12 6.64 -1.65 0.70
N GLU A 13 7.34 -2.10 1.73
CA GLU A 13 7.28 -1.46 3.04
C GLU A 13 7.72 0.01 2.96
N ALA A 14 8.84 0.27 2.26
CA ALA A 14 9.34 1.62 2.10
C ALA A 14 8.33 2.52 1.39
N SER A 15 7.65 1.99 0.36
CA SER A 15 6.60 2.73 -0.35
C SER A 15 5.41 2.98 0.55
N SER A 16 5.04 2.02 1.41
CA SER A 16 3.92 2.20 2.33
C SER A 16 4.21 3.27 3.37
N VAL A 17 5.46 3.39 3.81
CA VAL A 17 5.87 4.44 4.74
C VAL A 17 5.73 5.82 4.07
N LYS A 18 6.20 5.93 2.85
CA LYS A 18 6.09 7.20 2.10
C LYS A 18 4.64 7.55 1.81
N MET A 19 3.83 6.54 1.53
CA MET A 19 2.40 6.74 1.32
C MET A 19 1.75 7.29 2.58
N LEU A 20 2.10 6.75 3.74
CA LEU A 20 1.59 7.24 5.02
C LEU A 20 2.03 8.69 5.29
N GLU A 21 3.29 9.00 5.01
CA GLU A 21 3.78 10.37 5.16
C GLU A 21 2.99 11.34 4.29
N ALA A 22 2.73 10.96 3.03
CA ALA A 22 1.93 11.77 2.13
C ALA A 22 0.52 11.98 2.69
N ALA A 23 -0.09 10.93 3.22
CA ALA A 23 -1.42 11.00 3.81
C ALA A 23 -1.43 11.94 5.03
N GLN A 24 -0.38 11.89 5.84
CA GLN A 24 -0.26 12.76 7.02
C GLN A 24 -0.17 14.23 6.63
N HIS A 25 0.37 14.52 5.46
CA HIS A 25 0.45 15.88 4.92
C HIS A 25 -0.72 16.22 4.01
N LYS A 26 -1.71 15.34 3.93
CA LYS A 26 -2.88 15.52 3.06
C LYS A 26 -2.51 15.66 1.59
N ASP A 27 -1.39 15.07 1.21
CA ASP A 27 -0.93 15.02 -0.18
C ASP A 27 -1.52 13.78 -0.83
N TRP A 28 -2.78 13.85 -1.23
CA TRP A 28 -3.51 12.70 -1.76
C TRP A 28 -3.00 12.28 -3.14
N ASP A 29 -2.47 13.21 -3.92
CA ASP A 29 -1.80 12.86 -5.19
C ASP A 29 -0.57 12.03 -4.91
N GLY A 30 0.17 12.35 -3.86
CA GLY A 30 1.32 11.57 -3.42
C GLY A 30 0.91 10.17 -2.98
N VAL A 31 -0.21 10.07 -2.24
CA VAL A 31 -0.73 8.77 -1.81
C VAL A 31 -1.01 7.90 -3.03
N VAL A 32 -1.67 8.44 -4.05
CA VAL A 32 -2.00 7.70 -5.27
C VAL A 32 -0.73 7.25 -5.99
N ARG A 33 0.27 8.11 -6.07
CA ARG A 33 1.53 7.74 -6.73
C ARG A 33 2.23 6.60 -6.01
N TYR A 34 2.28 6.64 -4.68
CA TYR A 34 2.92 5.57 -3.91
C TYR A 34 2.09 4.30 -3.94
N GLU A 35 0.76 4.41 -3.99
CA GLU A 35 -0.11 3.25 -4.16
C GLU A 35 0.19 2.55 -5.48
N THR A 36 0.35 3.33 -6.56
CA THR A 36 0.71 2.79 -7.87
C THR A 36 2.07 2.10 -7.81
N ALA A 37 3.04 2.71 -7.15
CA ALA A 37 4.36 2.11 -6.98
C ALA A 37 4.27 0.78 -6.23
N CYS A 38 3.46 0.73 -5.17
CA CYS A 38 3.24 -0.51 -4.42
C CYS A 38 2.62 -1.58 -5.31
N ALA A 39 1.64 -1.21 -6.14
CA ALA A 39 0.97 -2.16 -7.02
C ALA A 39 1.96 -2.77 -8.01
N VAL A 40 2.86 -1.97 -8.55
CA VAL A 40 3.90 -2.45 -9.47
C VAL A 40 4.82 -3.43 -8.74
N LEU A 41 5.26 -3.08 -7.53
CA LEU A 41 6.14 -3.95 -6.74
C LEU A 41 5.45 -5.27 -6.39
N ILE A 42 4.17 -5.21 -6.03
CA ILE A 42 3.40 -6.42 -5.70
C ILE A 42 3.31 -7.33 -6.93
N GLU A 43 3.09 -6.75 -8.11
CA GLU A 43 3.01 -7.53 -9.33
C GLU A 43 4.35 -8.18 -9.65
N GLN A 44 5.45 -7.44 -9.47
CA GLN A 44 6.79 -7.98 -9.65
C GLN A 44 7.07 -9.10 -8.66
N LEU A 45 6.66 -8.91 -7.40
CA LEU A 45 6.82 -9.93 -6.36
C LEU A 45 6.06 -11.20 -6.75
N ARG A 46 4.83 -11.04 -7.22
CA ARG A 46 3.99 -12.18 -7.61
C ARG A 46 4.65 -12.97 -8.73
N THR A 47 5.22 -12.27 -9.71
CA THR A 47 5.92 -12.90 -10.83
C THR A 47 7.17 -13.63 -10.36
N LYS A 48 7.95 -13.00 -9.49
CA LYS A 48 9.20 -13.58 -9.01
C LYS A 48 8.96 -14.71 -8.02
N ALA A 49 7.87 -14.69 -7.27
CA ALA A 49 7.55 -15.74 -6.31
C ALA A 49 7.37 -17.10 -6.98
N ASN A 50 7.02 -17.12 -8.27
CA ASN A 50 6.90 -18.37 -9.02
C ASN A 50 8.25 -18.99 -9.35
N LYS A 51 9.33 -18.20 -9.30
CA LYS A 51 10.66 -18.65 -9.72
C LYS A 51 11.67 -18.67 -8.58
N MET A 52 11.36 -18.00 -7.48
CA MET A 52 12.26 -17.86 -6.35
C MET A 52 11.54 -18.27 -5.08
N GLU A 53 12.27 -18.86 -4.16
CA GLU A 53 11.72 -19.21 -2.87
C GLU A 53 12.18 -18.22 -1.82
N LEU A 54 11.29 -17.95 -0.86
CA LEU A 54 11.65 -17.16 0.30
C LEU A 54 12.52 -18.03 1.21
N LEU A 55 13.70 -17.55 1.56
CA LEU A 55 14.59 -18.28 2.45
C LEU A 55 13.93 -18.45 3.82
N PRO A 56 14.14 -19.60 4.49
CA PRO A 56 13.54 -19.82 5.82
C PRO A 56 13.88 -18.72 6.81
N GLU A 57 15.09 -18.20 6.75
CA GLU A 57 15.54 -17.12 7.65
C GLU A 57 14.81 -15.81 7.40
N HIS A 58 14.20 -15.64 6.22
CA HIS A 58 13.48 -14.42 5.88
C HIS A 58 12.00 -14.48 6.22
N ARG A 59 11.49 -15.63 6.64
CA ARG A 59 10.05 -15.78 6.92
C ARG A 59 9.58 -14.87 8.04
N ARG A 60 10.38 -14.79 9.11
CA ARG A 60 10.04 -13.94 10.24
C ARG A 60 10.08 -12.47 9.83
N GLU A 61 11.09 -12.10 9.05
CA GLU A 61 11.21 -10.74 8.56
C GLU A 61 10.03 -10.37 7.66
N LYS A 62 9.64 -11.29 6.77
CA LYS A 62 8.47 -11.09 5.92
C LYS A 62 7.22 -10.81 6.75
N THR A 63 6.99 -11.62 7.79
CA THR A 63 5.83 -11.45 8.65
C THR A 63 5.83 -10.07 9.31
N ARG A 64 6.98 -9.64 9.81
CA ARG A 64 7.13 -8.34 10.44
C ARG A 64 6.84 -7.21 9.45
N ILE A 65 7.37 -7.35 8.23
CA ILE A 65 7.15 -6.35 7.17
C ILE A 65 5.67 -6.28 6.81
N MET A 66 5.03 -7.43 6.63
CA MET A 66 3.60 -7.47 6.29
C MET A 66 2.75 -6.83 7.36
N GLN A 67 3.07 -7.08 8.63
CA GLN A 67 2.34 -6.46 9.74
C GLN A 67 2.50 -4.94 9.73
N ARG A 68 3.70 -4.46 9.41
CA ARG A 68 3.94 -3.02 9.33
C ARG A 68 3.19 -2.39 8.16
N ILE A 69 3.19 -3.06 7.00
CA ILE A 69 2.46 -2.58 5.83
C ILE A 69 0.97 -2.47 6.15
N LEU A 70 0.41 -3.49 6.79
CA LEU A 70 -1.00 -3.49 7.16
C LEU A 70 -1.32 -2.38 8.16
N ARG A 71 -0.43 -2.12 9.10
CA ARG A 71 -0.60 -1.06 10.07
C ARG A 71 -0.57 0.31 9.39
N ASN A 72 0.38 0.51 8.47
CA ASN A 72 0.47 1.75 7.71
C ASN A 72 -0.78 1.96 6.87
N ASP A 73 -1.27 0.89 6.23
CA ASP A 73 -2.49 0.96 5.43
C ASP A 73 -3.70 1.36 6.28
N ALA A 74 -3.81 0.80 7.48
CA ALA A 74 -4.90 1.14 8.38
C ALA A 74 -4.85 2.62 8.78
N GLN A 75 -3.66 3.14 9.04
CA GLN A 75 -3.51 4.55 9.39
C GLN A 75 -3.85 5.46 8.21
N ILE A 76 -3.43 5.06 7.00
CA ILE A 76 -3.75 5.82 5.80
C ILE A 76 -5.26 5.89 5.60
N ARG A 77 -5.96 4.77 5.78
CA ARG A 77 -7.41 4.73 5.66
C ARG A 77 -8.09 5.65 6.66
N THR A 78 -7.61 5.65 7.90
CA THR A 78 -8.15 6.53 8.92
C THR A 78 -7.97 8.00 8.53
N LEU A 79 -6.81 8.35 7.99
CA LEU A 79 -6.54 9.71 7.53
C LEU A 79 -7.36 10.07 6.30
N ALA A 80 -7.65 9.09 5.44
CA ALA A 80 -8.43 9.31 4.22
C ALA A 80 -9.93 9.39 4.47
N GLU A 81 -10.42 8.88 5.60
CA GLU A 81 -11.86 8.85 5.90
C GLU A 81 -12.57 10.19 5.72
N PRO A 82 -12.06 11.31 6.28
CA PRO A 82 -12.74 12.60 6.09
C PRO A 82 -12.84 12.99 4.61
N TRP A 83 -11.77 12.72 3.84
CA TRP A 83 -11.76 13.00 2.42
C TRP A 83 -12.77 12.10 1.69
N LEU A 84 -12.80 10.80 2.03
CA LEU A 84 -13.74 9.86 1.44
C LEU A 84 -15.18 10.23 1.80
N ALA A 85 -15.41 10.67 3.03
CA ALA A 85 -16.74 11.09 3.47
C ALA A 85 -17.21 12.29 2.65
N GLN A 86 -16.33 13.26 2.41
CA GLN A 86 -16.67 14.41 1.59
C GLN A 86 -16.98 13.99 0.15
N PHE A 87 -16.19 13.06 -0.36
CA PHE A 87 -16.40 12.53 -1.70
C PHE A 87 -17.76 11.85 -1.82
N GLU A 88 -18.09 11.01 -0.85
CA GLU A 88 -19.39 10.34 -0.79
C GLU A 88 -20.52 11.34 -0.71
N HIS A 89 -20.34 12.37 0.11
CA HIS A 89 -21.36 13.41 0.28
C HIS A 89 -21.68 14.12 -1.02
N MET A 90 -20.65 14.34 -1.86
CA MET A 90 -20.85 14.94 -3.17
C MET A 90 -21.75 14.08 -4.06
N PHE A 91 -21.71 12.77 -3.90
CA PHE A 91 -22.51 11.85 -4.70
C PHE A 91 -23.89 11.58 -4.12
N GLN A 92 -24.16 11.98 -2.88
CA GLN A 92 -25.47 11.77 -2.26
C GLN A 92 -26.57 12.58 -2.95
N GLY A 93 -26.20 13.67 -3.64
CA GLY A 93 -27.15 14.43 -4.43
C GLY A 93 -27.54 13.77 -5.72
N GLN A 94 -26.91 12.64 -6.07
CA GLN A 94 -27.17 11.90 -7.29
C GLN A 94 -27.28 10.41 -6.97
N PRO A 95 -28.33 10.03 -6.24
CA PRO A 95 -28.44 8.66 -5.74
C PRO A 95 -28.47 7.60 -6.84
N GLN A 96 -28.89 7.95 -8.05
CA GLN A 96 -28.93 7.02 -9.16
C GLN A 96 -27.52 6.54 -9.58
N LEU A 97 -26.47 7.26 -9.18
CA LEU A 97 -25.10 6.86 -9.50
C LEU A 97 -24.56 5.85 -8.53
N ILE A 98 -25.19 5.70 -7.38
CA ILE A 98 -24.72 4.82 -6.31
C ILE A 98 -25.21 3.39 -6.54
N HIS A 99 -26.28 3.26 -7.27
CA HIS A 99 -26.87 1.95 -7.59
C HIS A 99 -26.42 1.44 -8.94
#